data_3534d41bef59b0b18479ffbc88b00c66
#
_entry.id   3534d41bef59b0b18479ffbc88b00c66
#
_cell.length_a   1.000
_cell.length_b   1.000
_cell.length_c   1.000
_cell.angle_alpha   90.00
_cell.angle_beta   90.00
_cell.angle_gamma   90.00
#
_symmetry.space_group_name_H-M   'P 1'
#
loop_
_entity.id
_entity.type
_entity.pdbx_description
1 polymer ?
#
loop_
_entity_poly.entity_id
_entity_poly.type
_entity_poly.pdbx_seq_one_letter_code
_entity_poly.pdbx_strand_id
1 'polypeptide(L)'
;MTVYCDYCGHKAALVDDSEIYGRSFGHTAYLCRNCGAYVGCHGRTDKPLGRLADATLRKWKMAAHASFDPLWKTGPFRGRRKAAYGWLAGQMGLPVEKTHIGMFDVPQCQEVIKIIEKGDFTNAQL
;
A
#
# COMPACT_ATOMS: atom_id res chain seq x y z
N MET A 1 -6.00 7.13 -17.83
CA MET A 1 -6.59 6.24 -16.80
C MET A 1 -7.58 7.02 -15.96
N THR A 2 -8.71 6.43 -15.63
CA THR A 2 -9.72 7.07 -14.79
C THR A 2 -9.72 6.38 -13.42
N VAL A 3 -9.60 7.18 -12.36
CA VAL A 3 -9.56 6.67 -10.98
C VAL A 3 -10.70 7.31 -10.20
N TYR A 4 -11.44 6.48 -9.49
CA TYR A 4 -12.55 6.92 -8.65
C TYR A 4 -12.20 6.74 -7.18
N CYS A 5 -12.68 7.66 -6.35
CA CYS A 5 -12.47 7.58 -4.91
C CYS A 5 -13.24 6.40 -4.32
N ASP A 6 -12.57 5.57 -3.53
CA ASP A 6 -13.17 4.39 -2.91
C ASP A 6 -14.15 4.75 -1.79
N TYR A 7 -14.12 6.00 -1.29
CA TYR A 7 -14.97 6.43 -0.18
C TYR A 7 -16.26 7.10 -0.65
N CYS A 8 -16.18 7.95 -1.67
CA CYS A 8 -17.33 8.75 -2.08
C CYS A 8 -17.74 8.56 -3.54
N GLY A 9 -16.98 7.79 -4.32
CA GLY A 9 -17.29 7.49 -5.70
C GLY A 9 -17.01 8.61 -6.69
N HIS A 10 -16.56 9.78 -6.25
CA HIS A 10 -16.22 10.88 -7.16
C HIS A 10 -14.94 10.55 -7.94
N LYS A 11 -14.85 11.09 -9.15
CA LYS A 11 -13.64 10.96 -9.96
C LYS A 11 -12.49 11.72 -9.30
N ALA A 12 -11.36 11.06 -9.11
CA ALA A 12 -10.16 11.68 -8.58
C ALA A 12 -9.43 12.46 -9.68
N ALA A 13 -8.82 13.58 -9.31
CA ALA A 13 -8.04 14.41 -10.22
C ALA A 13 -6.57 13.99 -10.17
N LEU A 14 -5.94 13.90 -11.34
CA LEU A 14 -4.49 13.72 -11.42
C LEU A 14 -3.83 15.09 -11.24
N VAL A 15 -3.05 15.24 -10.20
CA VAL A 15 -2.47 16.54 -9.81
C VAL A 15 -0.97 16.39 -9.56
N ASP A 16 -0.26 17.53 -9.54
CA ASP A 16 1.10 17.55 -9.02
C ASP A 16 1.03 17.36 -7.49
N ASP A 17 2.00 16.65 -6.93
CA ASP A 17 1.99 16.34 -5.50
C ASP A 17 2.12 17.58 -4.60
N SER A 18 2.52 18.72 -5.17
CA SER A 18 2.53 19.99 -4.45
C SER A 18 1.15 20.41 -3.94
N GLU A 19 0.08 19.99 -4.62
CA GLU A 19 -1.28 20.26 -4.16
C GLU A 19 -1.62 19.55 -2.86
N ILE A 20 -0.90 18.47 -2.55
CA ILE A 20 -1.10 17.69 -1.31
C ILE A 20 -0.13 18.14 -0.24
N TYR A 21 1.14 18.30 -0.59
CA TYR A 21 2.21 18.53 0.39
C TYR A 21 2.68 19.97 0.51
N GLY A 22 2.12 20.88 -0.30
CA GLY A 22 2.51 22.29 -0.30
C GLY A 22 3.78 22.58 -1.08
N ARG A 23 4.50 21.56 -1.52
CA ARG A 23 5.68 21.69 -2.40
C ARG A 23 5.82 20.41 -3.21
N SER A 24 6.45 20.51 -4.38
CA SER A 24 6.64 19.37 -5.26
C SER A 24 7.81 18.49 -4.81
N PHE A 25 7.58 17.16 -4.83
CA PHE A 25 8.62 16.16 -4.65
C PHE A 25 8.89 15.39 -5.95
N GLY A 26 8.42 15.94 -7.08
CA GLY A 26 8.65 15.35 -8.40
C GLY A 26 7.69 14.22 -8.76
N HIS A 27 6.56 14.10 -8.09
CA HIS A 27 5.57 13.05 -8.31
C HIS A 27 4.22 13.63 -8.67
N THR A 28 3.39 12.82 -9.34
CA THR A 28 1.96 13.10 -9.51
C THR A 28 1.19 12.29 -8.47
N ALA A 29 -0.07 12.64 -8.28
CA ALA A 29 -0.95 11.93 -7.37
C ALA A 29 -2.39 12.05 -7.84
N TYR A 30 -3.24 11.09 -7.45
CA TYR A 30 -4.68 11.21 -7.60
C TYR A 30 -5.26 11.75 -6.30
N LEU A 31 -6.02 12.83 -6.44
CA LEU A 31 -6.65 13.52 -5.29
C LEU A 31 -8.16 13.57 -5.49
N CYS A 32 -8.91 13.09 -4.51
CA CYS A 32 -10.34 13.32 -4.47
C CYS A 32 -10.61 14.66 -3.79
N ARG A 33 -11.02 15.65 -4.56
CA ARG A 33 -11.27 16.99 -4.03
C ARG A 33 -12.51 17.05 -3.13
N ASN A 34 -13.37 16.03 -3.23
CA ASN A 34 -14.59 15.97 -2.42
C ASN A 34 -14.32 15.53 -0.99
N CYS A 35 -13.47 14.50 -0.78
CA CYS A 35 -13.24 13.96 0.56
C CYS A 35 -11.77 14.03 1.01
N GLY A 36 -10.86 14.47 0.14
CA GLY A 36 -9.46 14.65 0.49
C GLY A 36 -8.61 13.37 0.46
N ALA A 37 -9.19 12.22 0.11
CA ALA A 37 -8.42 10.99 -0.05
C ALA A 37 -7.46 11.13 -1.24
N TYR A 38 -6.27 10.53 -1.13
CA TYR A 38 -5.30 10.59 -2.21
C TYR A 38 -4.40 9.36 -2.24
N VAL A 39 -3.71 9.20 -3.37
CA VAL A 39 -2.66 8.19 -3.55
C VAL A 39 -1.61 8.75 -4.49
N GLY A 40 -0.33 8.54 -4.16
CA GLY A 40 0.77 8.92 -5.04
C GLY A 40 0.87 8.00 -6.25
N CYS A 41 1.52 8.49 -7.30
CA CYS A 41 1.81 7.73 -8.51
C CYS A 41 3.28 7.36 -8.59
N HIS A 42 3.60 6.46 -9.53
CA HIS A 42 4.98 6.15 -9.88
C HIS A 42 5.61 7.36 -10.59
N GLY A 43 6.48 8.10 -9.89
CA GLY A 43 7.10 9.30 -10.44
C GLY A 43 6.07 10.30 -10.94
N ARG A 44 6.25 10.81 -12.16
CA ARG A 44 5.31 11.75 -12.79
C ARG A 44 4.42 11.04 -13.82
N THR A 45 3.95 9.87 -13.50
CA THR A 45 3.05 9.09 -14.36
C THR A 45 1.60 9.21 -13.89
N ASP A 46 0.68 8.61 -14.65
CA ASP A 46 -0.72 8.47 -14.25
C ASP A 46 -1.01 7.13 -13.56
N LYS A 47 0.04 6.39 -13.19
CA LYS A 47 -0.10 5.05 -12.62
C LYS A 47 -0.04 5.12 -11.11
N PRO A 48 -1.16 4.88 -10.40
CA PRO A 48 -1.20 5.00 -8.95
C PRO A 48 -0.41 3.86 -8.28
N LEU A 49 0.19 4.18 -7.16
CA LEU A 49 0.90 3.20 -6.32
C LEU A 49 -0.04 2.24 -5.60
N GLY A 50 -1.31 2.62 -5.45
CA GLY A 50 -2.30 1.81 -4.78
C GLY A 50 -3.68 2.47 -4.89
N ARG A 51 -4.53 2.23 -3.89
CA ARG A 51 -5.85 2.84 -3.83
C ARG A 51 -5.80 4.19 -3.12
N LEU A 52 -6.77 5.07 -3.40
CA LEU A 52 -6.90 6.31 -2.65
C LEU A 52 -7.11 5.99 -1.16
N ALA A 53 -6.47 6.75 -0.30
CA ALA A 53 -6.52 6.53 1.12
C ALA A 53 -6.80 7.83 1.86
N ASP A 54 -7.69 7.76 2.86
CA ASP A 54 -7.85 8.83 3.82
C ASP A 54 -6.74 8.74 4.88
N ALA A 55 -6.73 9.65 5.84
CA ALA A 55 -5.70 9.69 6.87
C ALA A 55 -5.65 8.39 7.70
N THR A 56 -6.80 7.82 8.00
CA THR A 56 -6.89 6.57 8.77
C THR A 56 -6.27 5.41 8.02
N LEU A 57 -6.62 5.22 6.76
CA LEU A 57 -6.05 4.14 5.95
C LEU A 57 -4.55 4.34 5.74
N ARG A 58 -4.10 5.57 5.48
CA ARG A 58 -2.65 5.84 5.34
C ARG A 58 -1.89 5.45 6.59
N LYS A 59 -2.43 5.76 7.77
CA LYS A 59 -1.81 5.38 9.04
C LYS A 59 -1.64 3.85 9.14
N TRP A 60 -2.69 3.09 8.79
CA TRP A 60 -2.63 1.64 8.84
C TRP A 60 -1.72 1.04 7.77
N LYS A 61 -1.69 1.62 6.56
CA LYS A 61 -0.73 1.21 5.53
C LYS A 61 0.70 1.40 5.99
N MET A 62 1.01 2.54 6.61
CA MET A 62 2.35 2.80 7.15
C MET A 62 2.71 1.78 8.22
N ALA A 63 1.77 1.45 9.12
CA ALA A 63 2.00 0.46 10.16
C ALA A 63 2.21 -0.94 9.57
N ALA A 64 1.42 -1.32 8.55
CA ALA A 64 1.57 -2.60 7.87
C ALA A 64 2.92 -2.71 7.18
N HIS A 65 3.35 -1.67 6.46
CA HIS A 65 4.68 -1.64 5.85
C HIS A 65 5.79 -1.70 6.89
N ALA A 66 5.66 -0.98 7.99
CA ALA A 66 6.67 -1.01 9.07
C ALA A 66 6.81 -2.41 9.66
N SER A 67 5.73 -3.18 9.72
CA SER A 67 5.77 -4.56 10.20
C SER A 67 6.31 -5.54 9.15
N PHE A 68 5.91 -5.36 7.90
CA PHE A 68 6.19 -6.31 6.83
C PHE A 68 7.54 -6.12 6.15
N ASP A 69 7.89 -4.88 5.81
CA ASP A 69 9.06 -4.60 4.97
C ASP A 69 10.39 -5.11 5.57
N PRO A 70 10.59 -5.12 6.90
CA PRO A 70 11.80 -5.72 7.46
C PRO A 70 12.04 -7.17 7.05
N LEU A 71 10.98 -7.94 6.73
CA LEU A 71 11.13 -9.33 6.31
C LEU A 71 11.99 -9.48 5.07
N TRP A 72 11.85 -8.56 4.10
CA TRP A 72 12.61 -8.63 2.85
C TRP A 72 13.77 -7.65 2.80
N LYS A 73 13.83 -6.69 3.71
CA LYS A 73 14.98 -5.78 3.81
C LYS A 73 16.15 -6.41 4.57
N THR A 74 15.86 -7.03 5.70
CA THR A 74 16.91 -7.57 6.59
C THR A 74 16.60 -8.95 7.16
N GLY A 75 15.36 -9.42 7.06
CA GLY A 75 14.87 -10.63 7.70
C GLY A 75 14.94 -11.88 6.83
N PRO A 76 14.02 -12.86 7.07
CA PRO A 76 14.06 -14.17 6.40
C PRO A 76 14.02 -14.12 4.88
N PHE A 77 13.41 -13.08 4.32
CA PHE A 77 13.29 -12.92 2.87
C PHE A 77 14.23 -11.83 2.33
N ARG A 78 15.35 -11.62 3.00
CA ARG A 78 16.29 -10.56 2.62
C ARG A 78 16.62 -10.60 1.13
N GLY A 79 16.40 -9.47 0.43
CA GLY A 79 16.62 -9.33 -0.99
C GLY A 79 15.58 -10.01 -1.88
N ARG A 80 14.52 -10.58 -1.29
CA ARG A 80 13.50 -11.35 -2.00
C ARG A 80 12.10 -10.85 -1.69
N ARG A 81 11.83 -9.62 -2.08
CA ARG A 81 10.54 -8.96 -1.81
C ARG A 81 9.36 -9.76 -2.38
N LYS A 82 9.50 -10.30 -3.60
CA LYS A 82 8.44 -11.11 -4.22
C LYS A 82 8.15 -12.37 -3.41
N ALA A 83 9.19 -13.02 -2.89
CA ALA A 83 9.02 -14.22 -2.06
C ALA A 83 8.30 -13.87 -0.75
N ALA A 84 8.62 -12.72 -0.15
CA ALA A 84 7.93 -12.25 1.05
C ALA A 84 6.44 -12.03 0.79
N TYR A 85 6.08 -11.39 -0.33
CA TYR A 85 4.69 -11.20 -0.69
C TYR A 85 3.98 -12.52 -1.03
N GLY A 86 4.68 -13.48 -1.64
CA GLY A 86 4.15 -14.83 -1.87
C GLY A 86 3.82 -15.54 -0.56
N TRP A 87 4.71 -15.44 0.42
CA TRP A 87 4.47 -15.96 1.75
C TRP A 87 3.25 -15.29 2.41
N LEU A 88 3.20 -13.96 2.35
CA LEU A 88 2.07 -13.19 2.92
C LEU A 88 0.76 -13.57 2.26
N ALA A 89 0.74 -13.73 0.93
CA ALA A 89 -0.45 -14.15 0.19
C ALA A 89 -0.99 -15.48 0.71
N GLY A 90 -0.10 -16.44 0.95
CA GLY A 90 -0.48 -17.73 1.54
C GLY A 90 -1.08 -17.58 2.93
N GLN A 91 -0.51 -16.71 3.75
CA GLN A 91 -1.00 -16.46 5.11
C GLN A 91 -2.39 -15.79 5.11
N MET A 92 -2.64 -14.93 4.14
CA MET A 92 -3.91 -14.20 4.04
C MET A 92 -4.97 -14.94 3.22
N GLY A 93 -4.60 -16.04 2.55
CA GLY A 93 -5.51 -16.75 1.67
C GLY A 93 -5.89 -15.97 0.42
N LEU A 94 -4.97 -15.15 -0.10
CA LEU A 94 -5.19 -14.30 -1.26
C LEU A 94 -4.30 -14.74 -2.43
N PRO A 95 -4.76 -14.49 -3.69
CA PRO A 95 -3.86 -14.59 -4.83
C PRO A 95 -2.69 -13.61 -4.67
N VAL A 96 -1.50 -14.00 -5.11
CA VAL A 96 -0.31 -13.16 -4.95
C VAL A 96 -0.45 -11.81 -5.66
N GLU A 97 -1.12 -11.78 -6.82
CA GLU A 97 -1.34 -10.57 -7.59
C GLU A 97 -2.30 -9.58 -6.90
N LYS A 98 -3.03 -10.04 -5.88
CA LYS A 98 -3.91 -9.18 -5.06
C LYS A 98 -3.31 -8.88 -3.69
N THR A 99 -2.07 -9.30 -3.45
CA THR A 99 -1.39 -9.15 -2.17
C THR A 99 -0.37 -8.03 -2.25
N HIS A 100 -0.87 -6.80 -2.20
CA HIS A 100 -0.06 -5.58 -2.17
C HIS A 100 -0.61 -4.66 -1.10
N ILE A 101 0.23 -4.29 -0.14
CA ILE A 101 -0.20 -3.43 0.97
C ILE A 101 -0.79 -2.11 0.45
N GLY A 102 -0.25 -1.58 -0.65
CA GLY A 102 -0.78 -0.37 -1.26
C GLY A 102 -2.26 -0.44 -1.67
N MET A 103 -2.78 -1.64 -1.91
CA MET A 103 -4.17 -1.87 -2.30
C MET A 103 -5.06 -2.31 -1.15
N PHE A 104 -4.51 -2.49 0.04
CA PHE A 104 -5.25 -3.03 1.19
C PHE A 104 -6.13 -1.98 1.85
N ASP A 105 -7.25 -2.45 2.41
CA ASP A 105 -8.09 -1.66 3.30
C ASP A 105 -7.58 -1.76 4.76
N VAL A 106 -8.27 -1.10 5.69
CA VAL A 106 -7.85 -1.12 7.09
C VAL A 106 -7.85 -2.54 7.69
N PRO A 107 -8.91 -3.35 7.55
CA PRO A 107 -8.87 -4.72 8.08
C PRO A 107 -7.72 -5.56 7.53
N GLN A 108 -7.40 -5.43 6.25
CA GLN A 108 -6.30 -6.16 5.63
C GLN A 108 -4.95 -5.71 6.18
N CYS A 109 -4.75 -4.40 6.37
CA CYS A 109 -3.53 -3.88 7.00
C CYS A 109 -3.38 -4.41 8.42
N GLN A 110 -4.47 -4.45 9.18
CA GLN A 110 -4.46 -4.99 10.54
C GLN A 110 -4.12 -6.48 10.54
N GLU A 111 -4.63 -7.23 9.56
CA GLU A 111 -4.32 -8.65 9.41
C GLU A 111 -2.83 -8.88 9.15
N VAL A 112 -2.21 -8.07 8.28
CA VAL A 112 -0.76 -8.14 8.04
C VAL A 112 0.00 -8.01 9.34
N ILE A 113 -0.32 -7.02 10.15
CA ILE A 113 0.34 -6.78 11.42
C ILE A 113 0.19 -7.98 12.36
N LYS A 114 -1.00 -8.55 12.46
CA LYS A 114 -1.25 -9.74 13.29
C LYS A 114 -0.46 -10.95 12.82
N ILE A 115 -0.38 -11.18 11.52
CA ILE A 115 0.38 -12.28 10.93
C ILE A 115 1.86 -12.14 11.30
N ILE A 116 2.42 -10.94 11.18
CA ILE A 116 3.82 -10.68 11.51
C ILE A 116 4.06 -10.85 13.01
N GLU A 117 3.14 -10.40 13.85
CA GLU A 117 3.26 -10.52 15.31
C GLU A 117 3.31 -11.98 15.76
N LYS A 118 2.62 -12.88 15.07
CA LYS A 118 2.69 -14.32 15.37
C LYS A 118 4.09 -14.86 15.10
N GLY A 119 4.81 -14.27 14.15
CA GLY A 119 6.22 -14.56 13.91
C GLY A 119 6.54 -15.98 13.49
N ASP A 120 5.59 -16.71 12.91
CA ASP A 120 5.84 -18.07 12.45
C ASP A 120 6.38 -18.06 11.02
N PHE A 121 7.69 -18.10 10.89
CA PHE A 121 8.38 -18.15 9.61
C PHE A 121 9.03 -19.49 9.35
N THR A 122 8.66 -20.54 10.11
CA THR A 122 9.30 -21.85 10.01
C THR A 122 9.10 -22.48 8.64
N ASN A 123 8.00 -22.17 7.95
CA ASN A 123 7.70 -22.68 6.62
C ASN A 123 8.09 -21.72 5.50
N ALA A 124 8.76 -20.62 5.84
CA ALA A 124 9.21 -19.65 4.84
C ALA A 124 10.27 -20.28 3.94
N GLN A 125 10.13 -20.09 2.64
CA GLN A 125 11.10 -20.58 1.65
C GLN A 125 12.22 -19.57 1.52
N LEU A 126 13.30 -19.85 2.18
CA LEU A 126 14.50 -19.00 2.20
C LEU A 126 15.45 -19.31 1.07
#